data_0ae5bfd66bc57b4fd32caef21e827452
#
_entry.id   0ae5bfd66bc57b4fd32caef21e827452
#
_cell.length_a   1.000
_cell.length_b   1.000
_cell.length_c   1.000
_cell.angle_alpha   90.00
_cell.angle_beta   90.00
_cell.angle_gamma   90.00
#
_symmetry.space_group_name_H-M   'P 1'
#
loop_
_entity.id
_entity.type
_entity.pdbx_description
1 polymer ?
#
loop_
_entity_poly.entity_id
_entity_poly.type
_entity_poly.pdbx_seq_one_letter_code
_entity_poly.pdbx_strand_id
1 'polypeptide(L)'
;EEEDRKRQEHEQAEAKRKAEWEAKQRAKEEAEQAAWENAVAMSDDEVMAASMKRVGDDSERLTRRNMKQCVTEYIQTLCLENVSFARNVMHPRKNMVNCFRYINRKALEFAKQEMEDNDVKPSAEGYGTDVPDGLCYQWAEEYFKDLNAKEDRGQEEKFVPRPYYGGRSSTTKKAEKKKAEKPAAKKEKAANTCLLYTSPSPRDC
;
A
#
# COMPACT_ATOMS: atom_id res chain seq x y z
N GLU A 1 8.73 -30.07 -37.70
CA GLU A 1 8.46 -31.13 -36.70
C GLU A 1 9.11 -30.84 -35.32
N GLU A 2 10.41 -30.51 -35.24
CA GLU A 2 11.09 -30.21 -33.97
C GLU A 2 10.62 -28.87 -33.37
N GLU A 3 10.36 -27.87 -34.19
CA GLU A 3 9.86 -26.58 -33.79
C GLU A 3 8.42 -26.67 -33.30
N ASP A 4 7.58 -27.46 -33.96
CA ASP A 4 6.20 -27.72 -33.57
C ASP A 4 6.13 -28.44 -32.22
N ARG A 5 7.03 -29.39 -31.99
CA ARG A 5 7.14 -30.09 -30.69
C ARG A 5 7.53 -29.11 -29.57
N LYS A 6 8.53 -28.26 -29.79
CA LYS A 6 8.96 -27.23 -28.82
C LYS A 6 7.84 -26.23 -28.50
N ARG A 7 7.04 -25.88 -29.52
CA ARG A 7 5.88 -25.01 -29.35
C ARG A 7 4.80 -25.68 -28.49
N GLN A 8 4.52 -26.95 -28.74
CA GLN A 8 3.55 -27.71 -27.93
C GLN A 8 4.04 -27.88 -26.50
N GLU A 9 5.32 -28.18 -26.27
CA GLU A 9 5.90 -28.25 -24.93
C GLU A 9 5.77 -26.91 -24.18
N HIS A 10 6.01 -25.79 -24.87
CA HIS A 10 5.84 -24.46 -24.29
C HIS A 10 4.36 -24.17 -23.95
N GLU A 11 3.43 -24.50 -24.85
CA GLU A 11 1.98 -24.30 -24.60
C GLU A 11 1.51 -25.14 -23.38
N GLN A 12 1.97 -26.39 -23.27
CA GLN A 12 1.67 -27.24 -22.13
C GLN A 12 2.26 -26.67 -20.82
N ALA A 13 3.49 -26.16 -20.86
CA ALA A 13 4.13 -25.56 -19.71
C ALA A 13 3.41 -24.27 -19.26
N GLU A 14 2.96 -23.44 -20.22
CA GLU A 14 2.17 -22.25 -19.90
C GLU A 14 0.77 -22.59 -19.38
N ALA A 15 0.12 -23.59 -19.94
CA ALA A 15 -1.17 -24.08 -19.43
C ALA A 15 -1.05 -24.58 -17.99
N LYS A 16 0.00 -25.34 -17.68
CA LYS A 16 0.29 -25.80 -16.31
C LYS A 16 0.53 -24.63 -15.36
N ARG A 17 1.34 -23.65 -15.76
CA ARG A 17 1.64 -22.44 -14.97
C ARG A 17 0.39 -21.60 -14.71
N LYS A 18 -0.50 -21.50 -15.71
CA LYS A 18 -1.79 -20.82 -15.56
C LYS A 18 -2.70 -21.54 -14.57
N ALA A 19 -2.79 -22.88 -14.67
CA ALA A 19 -3.58 -23.68 -13.76
C ALA A 19 -3.08 -23.61 -12.32
N GLU A 20 -1.76 -23.61 -12.11
CA GLU A 20 -1.13 -23.42 -10.79
C GLU A 20 -1.44 -22.04 -10.22
N TRP A 21 -1.38 -21.01 -11.06
CA TRP A 21 -1.72 -19.64 -10.66
C TRP A 21 -3.20 -19.51 -10.27
N GLU A 22 -4.13 -20.07 -11.08
CA GLU A 22 -5.57 -20.08 -10.79
C GLU A 22 -5.89 -20.87 -9.52
N ALA A 23 -5.21 -21.99 -9.29
CA ALA A 23 -5.35 -22.76 -8.07
C ALA A 23 -4.89 -21.96 -6.83
N LYS A 24 -3.78 -21.24 -6.95
CA LYS A 24 -3.28 -20.36 -5.89
C LYS A 24 -4.26 -19.22 -5.60
N GLN A 25 -4.88 -18.63 -6.62
CA GLN A 25 -5.89 -17.57 -6.42
C GLN A 25 -7.11 -18.10 -5.71
N ARG A 26 -7.63 -19.25 -6.14
CA ARG A 26 -8.78 -19.90 -5.48
C ARG A 26 -8.48 -20.24 -4.02
N ALA A 27 -7.32 -20.83 -3.74
CA ALA A 27 -6.92 -21.14 -2.36
C ALA A 27 -6.81 -19.88 -1.48
N LYS A 28 -6.37 -18.74 -2.07
CA LYS A 28 -6.33 -17.46 -1.37
C LYS A 28 -7.73 -16.94 -1.07
N GLU A 29 -8.66 -17.00 -2.04
CA GLU A 29 -10.05 -16.58 -1.86
C GLU A 29 -10.77 -17.45 -0.82
N GLU A 30 -10.57 -18.76 -0.86
CA GLU A 30 -11.13 -19.70 0.13
C GLU A 30 -10.58 -19.40 1.54
N ALA A 31 -9.29 -19.11 1.67
CA ALA A 31 -8.68 -18.75 2.96
C ALA A 31 -9.21 -17.41 3.49
N GLU A 32 -9.41 -16.42 2.62
CA GLU A 32 -10.02 -15.13 2.99
C GLU A 32 -11.47 -15.33 3.44
N GLN A 33 -12.24 -16.14 2.74
CA GLN A 33 -13.62 -16.43 3.11
C GLN A 33 -13.70 -17.16 4.44
N ALA A 34 -12.88 -18.21 4.65
CA ALA A 34 -12.83 -18.93 5.92
C ALA A 34 -12.43 -18.02 7.10
N ALA A 35 -11.47 -17.12 6.89
CA ALA A 35 -11.08 -16.14 7.89
C ALA A 35 -12.21 -15.15 8.23
N TRP A 36 -12.98 -14.75 7.23
CA TRP A 36 -14.15 -13.90 7.44
C TRP A 36 -15.27 -14.63 8.20
N GLU A 37 -15.60 -15.85 7.81
CA GLU A 37 -16.59 -16.68 8.49
C GLU A 37 -16.23 -16.89 9.97
N ASN A 38 -14.96 -17.14 10.26
CA ASN A 38 -14.45 -17.23 11.63
C ASN A 38 -14.64 -15.91 12.40
N ALA A 39 -14.34 -14.78 11.80
CA ALA A 39 -14.53 -13.47 12.43
C ALA A 39 -16.01 -13.15 12.71
N VAL A 40 -16.91 -13.57 11.82
CA VAL A 40 -18.36 -13.41 12.00
C VAL A 40 -18.89 -14.32 13.11
N ALA A 41 -18.31 -15.51 13.27
CA ALA A 41 -18.72 -16.49 14.29
C ALA A 41 -18.22 -16.16 15.71
N MET A 42 -17.28 -15.24 15.86
CA MET A 42 -16.78 -14.79 17.17
C MET A 42 -17.88 -14.12 17.99
N SER A 43 -17.87 -14.31 19.30
CA SER A 43 -18.68 -13.53 20.23
C SER A 43 -18.28 -12.04 20.19
N ASP A 44 -19.15 -11.17 20.70
CA ASP A 44 -18.91 -9.72 20.68
C ASP A 44 -17.63 -9.34 21.46
N ASP A 45 -17.41 -9.95 22.62
CA ASP A 45 -16.21 -9.69 23.42
C ASP A 45 -14.93 -10.19 22.73
N GLU A 46 -14.99 -11.38 22.10
CA GLU A 46 -13.87 -11.93 21.36
C GLU A 46 -13.50 -11.09 20.15
N VAL A 47 -14.48 -10.62 19.38
CA VAL A 47 -14.20 -9.81 18.18
C VAL A 47 -13.66 -8.44 18.57
N MET A 48 -14.13 -7.82 19.64
CA MET A 48 -13.57 -6.56 20.16
C MET A 48 -12.12 -6.73 20.58
N ALA A 49 -11.81 -7.75 21.38
CA ALA A 49 -10.45 -8.03 21.82
C ALA A 49 -9.50 -8.37 20.65
N ALA A 50 -9.96 -9.21 19.72
CA ALA A 50 -9.19 -9.60 18.54
C ALA A 50 -8.93 -8.43 17.59
N SER A 51 -9.91 -7.56 17.37
CA SER A 51 -9.77 -6.37 16.52
C SER A 51 -8.78 -5.36 17.11
N MET A 52 -8.84 -5.09 18.40
CA MET A 52 -7.88 -4.22 19.08
C MET A 52 -6.45 -4.74 18.96
N LYS A 53 -6.27 -6.05 19.21
CA LYS A 53 -4.96 -6.69 19.08
C LYS A 53 -4.44 -6.58 17.65
N ARG A 54 -5.27 -6.88 16.67
CA ARG A 54 -4.92 -6.79 15.25
C ARG A 54 -4.49 -5.39 14.85
N VAL A 55 -5.23 -4.36 15.26
CA VAL A 55 -4.88 -2.95 15.01
C VAL A 55 -3.52 -2.61 15.62
N GLY A 56 -3.24 -3.06 16.83
CA GLY A 56 -1.94 -2.90 17.49
C GLY A 56 -0.82 -3.58 16.72
N ASP A 57 -0.95 -4.87 16.44
CA ASP A 57 0.06 -5.68 15.73
C ASP A 57 0.36 -5.12 14.32
N ASP A 58 -0.67 -4.69 13.59
CA ASP A 58 -0.52 -4.05 12.28
C ASP A 58 0.20 -2.70 12.37
N SER A 59 -0.10 -1.93 13.43
CA SER A 59 0.53 -0.62 13.65
C SER A 59 2.02 -0.74 13.96
N GLU A 60 2.44 -1.78 14.67
CA GLU A 60 3.86 -2.02 14.95
C GLU A 60 4.68 -2.22 13.67
N ARG A 61 4.09 -2.80 12.64
CA ARG A 61 4.73 -3.00 11.33
C ARG A 61 4.95 -1.70 10.55
N LEU A 62 4.27 -0.63 10.94
CA LEU A 62 4.40 0.67 10.28
C LEU A 62 5.66 1.37 10.77
N THR A 63 6.56 1.68 9.84
CA THR A 63 7.64 2.61 10.10
C THR A 63 7.08 4.02 10.34
N ARG A 64 7.92 4.96 10.76
CA ARG A 64 7.52 6.32 11.14
C ARG A 64 6.43 6.90 10.26
N ARG A 65 5.26 7.12 10.86
CA ARG A 65 4.12 7.80 10.25
C ARG A 65 3.61 8.86 11.23
N ASN A 66 3.37 10.06 10.74
CA ASN A 66 2.65 11.06 11.48
C ASN A 66 1.26 10.51 11.84
N MET A 67 0.73 10.88 12.97
CA MET A 67 -0.58 10.42 13.45
C MET A 67 -0.71 8.90 13.70
N LYS A 68 0.38 8.11 13.55
CA LYS A 68 0.32 6.66 13.69
C LYS A 68 -0.34 6.24 14.99
N GLN A 69 0.16 6.75 16.12
CA GLN A 69 -0.36 6.39 17.44
C GLN A 69 -1.79 6.89 17.64
N CYS A 70 -2.06 8.14 17.32
CA CYS A 70 -3.38 8.75 17.50
C CYS A 70 -4.47 8.03 16.70
N VAL A 71 -4.19 7.70 15.42
CA VAL A 71 -5.13 6.95 14.58
C VAL A 71 -5.31 5.52 15.10
N THR A 72 -4.24 4.88 15.57
CA THR A 72 -4.31 3.53 16.16
C THR A 72 -5.21 3.51 17.37
N GLU A 73 -5.01 4.43 18.33
CA GLU A 73 -5.80 4.56 19.54
C GLU A 73 -7.27 4.89 19.23
N TYR A 74 -7.51 5.78 18.25
CA TYR A 74 -8.84 6.11 17.79
C TYR A 74 -9.60 4.89 17.25
N ILE A 75 -8.97 4.11 16.36
CA ILE A 75 -9.58 2.91 15.80
C ILE A 75 -9.82 1.85 16.88
N GLN A 76 -8.88 1.68 17.83
CA GLN A 76 -9.06 0.77 18.95
C GLN A 76 -10.24 1.19 19.83
N THR A 77 -10.41 2.48 20.09
CA THR A 77 -11.56 3.01 20.83
C THR A 77 -12.87 2.69 20.10
N LEU A 78 -12.95 2.93 18.80
CA LEU A 78 -14.13 2.56 18.00
C LEU A 78 -14.43 1.06 18.03
N CYS A 79 -13.42 0.20 18.08
CA CYS A 79 -13.60 -1.24 18.22
C CYS A 79 -14.26 -1.63 19.57
N LEU A 80 -13.96 -0.88 20.63
CA LEU A 80 -14.59 -1.10 21.96
C LEU A 80 -16.02 -0.57 22.03
N GLU A 81 -16.30 0.51 21.33
CA GLU A 81 -17.61 1.17 21.37
C GLU A 81 -18.62 0.53 20.40
N ASN A 82 -18.14 -0.10 19.32
CA ASN A 82 -18.99 -0.58 18.25
C ASN A 82 -18.55 -1.95 17.73
N VAL A 83 -19.29 -2.98 18.12
CA VAL A 83 -19.06 -4.38 17.69
C VAL A 83 -19.10 -4.54 16.17
N SER A 84 -20.02 -3.84 15.48
CA SER A 84 -20.11 -3.91 14.04
C SER A 84 -18.85 -3.33 13.37
N PHE A 85 -18.29 -2.27 13.94
CA PHE A 85 -17.03 -1.71 13.48
C PHE A 85 -15.85 -2.66 13.76
N ALA A 86 -15.80 -3.26 14.94
CA ALA A 86 -14.81 -4.28 15.29
C ALA A 86 -14.84 -5.46 14.30
N ARG A 87 -16.02 -5.91 13.87
CA ARG A 87 -16.17 -6.94 12.83
C ARG A 87 -15.60 -6.48 11.49
N ASN A 88 -15.86 -5.22 11.07
CA ASN A 88 -15.28 -4.67 9.85
C ASN A 88 -13.76 -4.62 9.90
N VAL A 89 -13.18 -4.27 11.05
CA VAL A 89 -11.72 -4.30 11.27
C VAL A 89 -11.16 -5.71 11.11
N MET A 90 -11.92 -6.75 11.50
CA MET A 90 -11.53 -8.15 11.36
C MET A 90 -11.63 -8.69 9.92
N HIS A 91 -12.18 -7.92 8.98
CA HIS A 91 -12.22 -8.35 7.58
C HIS A 91 -10.81 -8.66 7.05
N PRO A 92 -10.58 -9.79 6.36
CA PRO A 92 -9.25 -10.26 5.96
C PRO A 92 -8.43 -9.27 5.14
N ARG A 93 -9.11 -8.48 4.29
CA ARG A 93 -8.45 -7.48 3.44
C ARG A 93 -8.10 -6.18 4.16
N LYS A 94 -8.70 -5.93 5.33
CA LYS A 94 -8.46 -4.72 6.11
C LYS A 94 -7.19 -4.82 6.94
N ASN A 95 -6.40 -3.76 6.95
CA ASN A 95 -5.21 -3.64 7.79
C ASN A 95 -4.81 -2.17 7.95
N MET A 96 -4.02 -1.86 8.97
CA MET A 96 -3.56 -0.50 9.24
C MET A 96 -2.63 0.07 8.15
N VAL A 97 -1.90 -0.78 7.43
CA VAL A 97 -1.05 -0.32 6.31
C VAL A 97 -1.91 0.28 5.20
N ASN A 98 -2.97 -0.41 4.82
CA ASN A 98 -3.92 0.07 3.81
C ASN A 98 -4.75 1.25 4.31
N CYS A 99 -5.08 1.29 5.61
CA CYS A 99 -5.71 2.45 6.24
C CYS A 99 -4.87 3.72 6.03
N PHE A 100 -3.58 3.67 6.32
CA PHE A 100 -2.69 4.82 6.09
C PHE A 100 -2.47 5.15 4.62
N ARG A 101 -2.55 4.16 3.72
CA ARG A 101 -2.56 4.42 2.27
C ARG A 101 -3.82 5.17 1.85
N TYR A 102 -4.97 4.78 2.39
CA TYR A 102 -6.25 5.45 2.18
C TYR A 102 -6.21 6.90 2.67
N ILE A 103 -5.75 7.13 3.91
CA ILE A 103 -5.57 8.47 4.47
C ILE A 103 -4.63 9.31 3.58
N ASN A 104 -3.50 8.76 3.14
CA ASN A 104 -2.57 9.48 2.26
C ASN A 104 -3.21 9.86 0.92
N ARG A 105 -4.02 8.97 0.33
CA ARG A 105 -4.75 9.29 -0.91
C ARG A 105 -5.75 10.42 -0.69
N LYS A 106 -6.54 10.34 0.37
CA LYS A 106 -7.50 11.39 0.74
C LYS A 106 -6.80 12.73 1.04
N ALA A 107 -5.66 12.70 1.72
CA ALA A 107 -4.87 13.89 1.98
C ALA A 107 -4.33 14.53 0.68
N LEU A 108 -3.93 13.72 -0.30
CA LEU A 108 -3.54 14.22 -1.63
C LEU A 108 -4.73 14.81 -2.40
N GLU A 109 -5.91 14.21 -2.29
CA GLU A 109 -7.15 14.74 -2.87
C GLU A 109 -7.51 16.07 -2.22
N PHE A 110 -7.41 16.17 -0.89
CA PHE A 110 -7.63 17.38 -0.11
C PHE A 110 -6.65 18.51 -0.52
N ALA A 111 -5.35 18.19 -0.62
CA ALA A 111 -4.34 19.18 -1.02
C ALA A 111 -4.59 19.70 -2.45
N LYS A 112 -5.01 18.83 -3.37
CA LYS A 112 -5.36 19.27 -4.73
C LYS A 112 -6.56 20.19 -4.74
N GLN A 113 -7.60 19.88 -3.98
CA GLN A 113 -8.78 20.72 -3.86
C GLN A 113 -8.42 22.08 -3.28
N GLU A 114 -7.60 22.12 -2.24
CA GLU A 114 -7.13 23.38 -1.64
C GLU A 114 -6.33 24.22 -2.64
N MET A 115 -5.50 23.60 -3.48
CA MET A 115 -4.79 24.30 -4.55
C MET A 115 -5.75 24.90 -5.59
N GLU A 116 -6.77 24.14 -5.99
CA GLU A 116 -7.81 24.61 -6.94
C GLU A 116 -8.60 25.77 -6.33
N ASP A 117 -9.02 25.66 -5.07
CA ASP A 117 -9.79 26.70 -4.37
C ASP A 117 -8.99 28.02 -4.20
N ASN A 118 -7.68 27.92 -4.09
CA ASN A 118 -6.78 29.08 -3.93
C ASN A 118 -6.09 29.53 -5.24
N ASP A 119 -6.47 28.99 -6.39
CA ASP A 119 -5.85 29.26 -7.70
C ASP A 119 -4.30 29.05 -7.71
N VAL A 120 -3.80 28.12 -6.89
CA VAL A 120 -2.38 27.80 -6.80
C VAL A 120 -2.00 26.78 -7.87
N LYS A 121 -1.03 27.12 -8.70
CA LYS A 121 -0.52 26.18 -9.71
C LYS A 121 0.51 25.23 -9.11
N PRO A 122 0.50 23.93 -9.51
CA PRO A 122 1.54 22.99 -9.11
C PRO A 122 2.93 23.52 -9.45
N SER A 123 3.84 23.53 -8.48
CA SER A 123 5.23 23.94 -8.68
C SER A 123 6.17 22.73 -8.54
N ALA A 124 7.39 22.85 -9.07
CA ALA A 124 8.42 21.83 -8.91
C ALA A 124 8.89 21.66 -7.45
N GLU A 125 8.66 22.65 -6.62
CA GLU A 125 9.01 22.65 -5.20
C GLU A 125 8.00 21.91 -4.34
N GLY A 126 6.83 21.56 -4.90
CA GLY A 126 5.74 20.92 -4.20
C GLY A 126 4.78 21.92 -3.54
N TYR A 127 3.70 21.38 -2.98
CA TYR A 127 2.71 22.10 -2.21
C TYR A 127 2.54 21.42 -0.86
N GLY A 128 2.68 22.16 0.22
CA GLY A 128 2.43 21.69 1.57
C GLY A 128 1.05 22.14 2.05
N THR A 129 0.24 21.23 2.54
CA THR A 129 -1.03 21.53 3.19
C THR A 129 -1.05 20.92 4.58
N ASP A 130 -1.75 21.58 5.49
CA ASP A 130 -2.00 21.07 6.82
C ASP A 130 -3.39 20.41 6.85
N VAL A 131 -3.40 19.10 7.01
CA VAL A 131 -4.63 18.32 7.07
C VAL A 131 -5.11 18.27 8.51
N PRO A 132 -6.32 18.74 8.82
CA PRO A 132 -6.86 18.65 10.18
C PRO A 132 -6.91 17.21 10.70
N ASP A 133 -6.48 17.00 11.95
CA ASP A 133 -6.46 15.69 12.60
C ASP A 133 -7.81 14.98 12.55
N GLY A 134 -8.91 15.72 12.71
CA GLY A 134 -10.26 15.21 12.65
C GLY A 134 -10.61 14.56 11.30
N LEU A 135 -10.08 15.09 10.19
CA LEU A 135 -10.23 14.47 8.87
C LEU A 135 -9.46 13.17 8.77
N CYS A 136 -8.27 13.10 9.36
CA CYS A 136 -7.49 11.85 9.38
C CYS A 136 -8.23 10.74 10.13
N TYR A 137 -8.87 11.05 11.26
CA TYR A 137 -9.71 10.12 11.99
C TYR A 137 -10.94 9.69 11.21
N GLN A 138 -11.63 10.64 10.59
CA GLN A 138 -12.79 10.35 9.75
C GLN A 138 -12.40 9.42 8.58
N TRP A 139 -11.32 9.70 7.89
CA TRP A 139 -10.86 8.86 6.77
C TRP A 139 -10.40 7.47 7.23
N ALA A 140 -9.83 7.36 8.43
CA ALA A 140 -9.49 6.06 9.00
C ALA A 140 -10.75 5.23 9.27
N GLU A 141 -11.80 5.84 9.82
CA GLU A 141 -13.09 5.19 10.04
C GLU A 141 -13.78 4.82 8.73
N GLU A 142 -13.82 5.74 7.75
CA GLU A 142 -14.36 5.50 6.40
C GLU A 142 -13.68 4.29 5.74
N TYR A 143 -12.35 4.17 5.85
CA TYR A 143 -11.61 3.05 5.28
C TYR A 143 -12.11 1.70 5.80
N PHE A 144 -12.31 1.54 7.11
CA PHE A 144 -12.79 0.27 7.68
C PHE A 144 -14.26 -0.01 7.36
N LYS A 145 -15.05 1.02 7.07
CA LYS A 145 -16.45 0.89 6.61
C LYS A 145 -16.57 0.61 5.11
N ASP A 146 -15.61 1.04 4.30
CA ASP A 146 -15.60 0.85 2.84
C ASP A 146 -15.02 -0.52 2.48
N LEU A 147 -15.89 -1.52 2.27
CA LEU A 147 -15.48 -2.87 1.86
C LEU A 147 -14.86 -2.92 0.45
N ASN A 148 -14.99 -1.86 -0.35
CA ASN A 148 -14.49 -1.77 -1.71
C ASN A 148 -13.31 -0.80 -1.87
N ALA A 149 -12.63 -0.46 -0.78
CA ALA A 149 -11.49 0.43 -0.81
C ALA A 149 -10.43 -0.03 -1.83
N LYS A 150 -9.93 0.89 -2.63
CA LYS A 150 -8.95 0.59 -3.69
C LYS A 150 -7.67 -0.02 -3.14
N GLU A 151 -7.31 0.36 -1.92
CA GLU A 151 -6.11 -0.08 -1.21
C GLU A 151 -6.16 -1.57 -0.84
N ASP A 152 -7.36 -2.15 -0.69
CA ASP A 152 -7.57 -3.54 -0.34
C ASP A 152 -7.52 -4.48 -1.55
N ARG A 153 -7.71 -3.91 -2.73
CA ARG A 153 -7.59 -4.65 -3.98
C ARG A 153 -6.14 -4.95 -4.27
N GLY A 154 -5.24 -5.30 -3.47
CA GLY A 154 -3.86 -5.65 -3.77
C GLY A 154 -3.43 -5.38 -5.22
N GLN A 155 -2.18 -5.42 -5.54
CA GLN A 155 -1.81 -5.54 -6.95
C GLN A 155 -2.41 -6.87 -7.42
N GLU A 156 -3.54 -6.83 -8.13
CA GLU A 156 -4.09 -8.01 -8.79
C GLU A 156 -2.96 -8.56 -9.65
N GLU A 157 -2.31 -9.60 -9.15
CA GLU A 157 -1.29 -10.32 -9.90
C GLU A 157 -1.98 -10.91 -11.12
N LYS A 158 -1.98 -10.17 -12.23
CA LYS A 158 -2.50 -10.68 -13.49
C LYS A 158 -1.54 -11.75 -14.00
N PHE A 159 -2.08 -12.89 -14.38
CA PHE A 159 -1.27 -13.88 -15.07
C PHE A 159 -0.73 -13.30 -16.37
N VAL A 160 0.58 -13.20 -16.48
CA VAL A 160 1.26 -12.75 -17.71
C VAL A 160 1.84 -13.97 -18.41
N PRO A 161 1.27 -14.38 -19.57
CA PRO A 161 1.81 -15.46 -20.38
C PRO A 161 3.21 -15.11 -20.86
N ARG A 162 4.12 -16.07 -20.85
CA ARG A 162 5.44 -15.91 -21.45
C ARG A 162 5.33 -16.15 -22.96
N PRO A 163 5.72 -15.20 -23.82
CA PRO A 163 5.68 -15.40 -25.26
C PRO A 163 6.67 -16.51 -25.65
N TYR A 164 6.27 -17.36 -26.58
CA TYR A 164 7.17 -18.33 -27.20
C TYR A 164 8.16 -17.59 -28.14
N TYR A 165 9.42 -17.59 -27.79
CA TYR A 165 10.49 -17.12 -28.67
C TYR A 165 11.03 -18.33 -29.43
N GLY A 166 10.31 -18.78 -30.47
CA GLY A 166 10.77 -19.88 -31.33
C GLY A 166 12.18 -19.64 -31.83
N GLY A 167 13.00 -20.64 -31.71
CA GLY A 167 14.38 -20.90 -32.16
C GLY A 167 15.25 -19.89 -32.90
N ARG A 168 15.02 -18.60 -32.79
CA ARG A 168 15.99 -17.60 -33.16
C ARG A 168 17.08 -17.58 -32.09
N SER A 169 18.17 -18.29 -32.39
CA SER A 169 19.47 -18.11 -31.75
C SER A 169 19.60 -16.67 -31.26
N SER A 170 19.67 -16.49 -29.92
CA SER A 170 19.96 -15.21 -29.32
C SER A 170 21.40 -14.79 -29.73
N THR A 171 21.54 -14.21 -30.89
CA THR A 171 22.64 -13.29 -31.09
C THR A 171 22.38 -12.14 -30.14
N THR A 172 22.90 -12.27 -28.95
CA THR A 172 23.10 -11.20 -28.01
C THR A 172 23.82 -10.07 -28.72
N LYS A 173 23.07 -9.18 -29.36
CA LYS A 173 23.56 -7.83 -29.59
C LYS A 173 23.66 -7.18 -28.21
N LYS A 174 24.84 -7.39 -27.62
CA LYS A 174 25.35 -6.58 -26.53
C LYS A 174 25.26 -5.14 -27.03
N ALA A 175 24.20 -4.44 -26.58
CA ALA A 175 24.09 -3.00 -26.80
C ALA A 175 25.24 -2.39 -26.00
N GLU A 176 26.31 -2.05 -26.68
CA GLU A 176 27.36 -1.18 -26.17
C GLU A 176 26.69 0.14 -25.78
N LYS A 177 26.54 0.30 -24.49
CA LYS A 177 26.23 1.59 -23.87
C LYS A 177 27.43 2.49 -24.19
N LYS A 178 27.31 3.29 -25.25
CA LYS A 178 28.21 4.43 -25.47
C LYS A 178 28.15 5.33 -24.25
N LYS A 179 29.21 5.22 -23.44
CA LYS A 179 29.51 6.14 -22.35
C LYS A 179 29.83 7.50 -22.98
N ALA A 180 28.88 8.40 -22.98
CA ALA A 180 29.17 9.79 -23.31
C ALA A 180 29.98 10.36 -22.14
N GLU A 181 31.24 10.59 -22.38
CA GLU A 181 32.12 11.39 -21.53
C GLU A 181 31.54 12.80 -21.42
N LYS A 182 31.19 13.19 -20.20
CA LYS A 182 31.02 14.60 -19.84
C LYS A 182 32.31 15.10 -19.21
N PRO A 183 32.80 16.28 -19.61
CA PRO A 183 34.03 16.81 -19.08
C PRO A 183 33.87 17.21 -17.61
N ALA A 184 34.92 16.94 -16.85
CA ALA A 184 35.05 17.27 -15.45
C ALA A 184 35.02 18.80 -15.22
N ALA A 185 34.00 19.26 -14.53
CA ALA A 185 34.06 20.57 -13.87
C ALA A 185 34.25 20.31 -12.37
N LYS A 186 35.43 20.68 -11.88
CA LYS A 186 35.73 20.83 -10.46
C LYS A 186 34.70 21.77 -9.81
N LYS A 187 33.95 21.25 -8.83
CA LYS A 187 33.30 22.14 -7.83
C LYS A 187 33.64 21.63 -6.44
N GLU A 188 34.11 22.60 -5.69
CA GLU A 188 34.55 22.51 -4.31
C GLU A 188 33.49 21.95 -3.35
N LYS A 189 33.99 21.23 -2.35
CA LYS A 189 33.24 20.78 -1.21
C LYS A 189 32.75 21.97 -0.39
N ALA A 190 31.46 22.26 -0.41
CA ALA A 190 30.81 23.02 0.64
C ALA A 190 30.22 22.03 1.63
N ALA A 191 30.69 22.10 2.87
CA ALA A 191 30.18 21.32 4.00
C ALA A 191 28.75 21.80 4.32
N ASN A 192 27.76 20.95 4.10
CA ASN A 192 26.39 21.20 4.55
C ASN A 192 26.28 20.77 6.01
N THR A 193 26.47 21.74 6.90
CA THR A 193 26.08 21.61 8.31
C THR A 193 24.57 21.65 8.38
N CYS A 194 23.98 20.51 8.71
CA CYS A 194 22.56 20.39 9.00
C CYS A 194 22.27 21.08 10.34
N LEU A 195 21.77 22.30 10.30
CA LEU A 195 21.27 23.00 11.48
C LEU A 195 19.93 22.38 11.88
N LEU A 196 19.95 21.56 12.91
CA LEU A 196 18.76 21.15 13.66
C LEU A 196 18.15 22.38 14.32
N TYR A 197 17.05 22.84 13.78
CA TYR A 197 16.25 23.90 14.39
C TYR A 197 15.39 23.26 15.49
N THR A 198 15.86 23.33 16.72
CA THR A 198 15.05 23.06 17.91
C THR A 198 14.34 24.36 18.30
N SER A 199 13.06 24.44 18.00
CA SER A 199 12.20 25.51 18.51
C SER A 199 11.89 25.22 19.99
N PRO A 200 12.16 26.14 20.93
CA PRO A 200 11.77 25.95 22.32
C PRO A 200 10.25 26.10 22.46
N SER A 201 9.64 25.09 23.09
CA SER A 201 8.24 25.12 23.52
C SER A 201 7.97 26.24 24.53
N PRO A 202 6.95 27.10 24.37
CA PRO A 202 6.58 28.06 25.37
C PRO A 202 5.66 27.40 26.44
N ARG A 203 6.26 26.81 27.45
CA ARG A 203 5.61 26.53 28.71
C ARG A 203 6.64 26.71 29.82
N ASP A 204 6.72 27.95 30.30
CA ASP A 204 7.04 28.28 31.68
C ASP A 204 6.74 29.77 31.86
N CYS A 205 5.54 30.03 32.32
CA CYS A 205 5.16 31.16 33.16
C CYS A 205 3.92 30.78 33.95
#